data_341565f6f1b4b27cfbcbe38c2c2fdcbf
#
_entry.id   341565f6f1b4b27cfbcbe38c2c2fdcbf
#
_cell.length_a   1.000
_cell.length_b   1.000
_cell.length_c   1.000
_cell.angle_alpha   90.00
_cell.angle_beta   90.00
_cell.angle_gamma   90.00
#
_symmetry.space_group_name_H-M   'P 1'
#
loop_
_entity.id
_entity.type
_entity.pdbx_description
1 polymer ?
#
loop_
_entity_poly.entity_id
_entity_poly.type
_entity_poly.pdbx_seq_one_letter_code
_entity_poly.pdbx_strand_id
1 'polypeptide(L)'
;MADYINEIKKRRTFAIISHPDAGKTTLTEKFLLYGGAIRLAGSVKARKASTHAVSDWMEIEKQRGISVTSSVMQFNYSGHCINILDTPGHQDFSEDTYRTLMAADSAVMVVDAAKGVEDQTRKLFHVCSLREMPIFTFINKMDREAQDPFQLLEDIEAELGIKTYPMNWPIGSGKDFKGVYDRQNQRIIAFNGGNHGSTEVEAIEGSVEDEKFREILGEALHDKLMEDIELLDIAGDDLDMEKVRVGELTPVFFGSALTNFGVEPFLEHFLEMTTSPLARNSNIGEIDPFDDKFSAFVFKIQANMNKAHRDRIAFMRICSGKFTKGEEVFHMQGGKKLKLAQPQQFMAENREIVEEAYAGDIIGVFDPGIFSIGDTLCAPSKKFRFEGIPTFAPEHFARVRPVDTMKRKQFVKGVTQIAQEGAIQVFKENHVGMEEIIVGVVGVLQFEVLEYRLKNEYNVDIKMDRLAFRYVRWIESYDGDIDKLNLTSDAKRVKDFKDRDLIIFQNDWGINWALDHNKGLVLSGVGKSDE
;
A
#
# COMPACT_ATOMS: atom_id res chain seq x y z
N MET A 1 22.14 -24.81 -4.69
CA MET A 1 20.68 -24.91 -4.48
C MET A 1 20.25 -24.46 -3.07
N ALA A 2 20.97 -24.77 -2.01
CA ALA A 2 20.58 -24.35 -0.65
C ALA A 2 20.65 -22.82 -0.38
N ASP A 3 21.49 -22.11 -1.12
CA ASP A 3 21.79 -20.68 -0.83
C ASP A 3 20.62 -19.74 -1.19
N TYR A 4 20.03 -19.87 -2.38
CA TYR A 4 18.93 -18.97 -2.80
C TYR A 4 17.64 -19.20 -1.99
N ILE A 5 17.36 -20.44 -1.56
CA ILE A 5 16.21 -20.75 -0.69
C ILE A 5 16.35 -20.04 0.66
N ASN A 6 17.55 -20.04 1.23
CA ASN A 6 17.81 -19.33 2.47
C ASN A 6 17.66 -17.82 2.31
N GLU A 7 18.08 -17.28 1.17
CA GLU A 7 17.88 -15.88 0.85
C GLU A 7 16.39 -15.53 0.73
N ILE A 8 15.58 -16.35 0.06
CA ILE A 8 14.13 -16.15 -0.02
C ILE A 8 13.49 -16.18 1.38
N LYS A 9 13.88 -17.14 2.23
CA LYS A 9 13.36 -17.27 3.60
C LYS A 9 13.64 -16.05 4.49
N LYS A 10 14.67 -15.27 4.21
CA LYS A 10 14.98 -14.03 4.95
C LYS A 10 14.09 -12.85 4.55
N ARG A 11 13.40 -12.88 3.39
CA ARG A 11 12.61 -11.75 2.89
C ARG A 11 11.31 -11.61 3.68
N ARG A 12 11.00 -10.36 4.02
CA ARG A 12 9.75 -9.94 4.64
C ARG A 12 9.24 -8.74 3.88
N THR A 13 8.11 -8.88 3.22
CA THR A 13 7.54 -7.80 2.40
C THR A 13 6.13 -7.52 2.89
N PHE A 14 5.96 -6.36 3.48
CA PHE A 14 4.68 -5.98 4.06
C PHE A 14 4.28 -4.56 3.69
N ALA A 15 2.99 -4.32 3.68
CA ALA A 15 2.42 -2.99 3.52
C ALA A 15 1.96 -2.43 4.87
N ILE A 16 2.03 -1.10 5.01
CA ILE A 16 1.47 -0.43 6.17
C ILE A 16 0.18 0.25 5.75
N ILE A 17 -0.93 -0.11 6.41
CA ILE A 17 -2.27 0.41 6.14
C ILE A 17 -2.80 1.17 7.37
N SER A 18 -3.53 2.25 7.14
CA SER A 18 -4.15 3.02 8.20
C SER A 18 -5.15 4.04 7.68
N HIS A 19 -5.96 4.58 8.57
CA HIS A 19 -6.63 5.86 8.34
C HIS A 19 -5.60 7.01 8.28
N PRO A 20 -5.86 8.12 7.55
CA PRO A 20 -5.03 9.32 7.60
C PRO A 20 -4.77 9.77 9.06
N ASP A 21 -3.58 10.25 9.32
CA ASP A 21 -3.14 10.72 10.64
C ASP A 21 -3.03 9.67 11.76
N ALA A 22 -3.28 8.38 11.53
CA ALA A 22 -3.07 7.33 12.54
C ALA A 22 -1.58 7.16 12.93
N GLY A 23 -0.65 7.72 12.15
CA GLY A 23 0.78 7.72 12.43
C GLY A 23 1.59 6.73 11.59
N LYS A 24 1.04 6.30 10.44
CA LYS A 24 1.68 5.40 9.50
C LYS A 24 3.10 5.82 9.12
N THR A 25 3.25 7.01 8.53
CA THR A 25 4.54 7.55 8.10
C THR A 25 5.54 7.65 9.26
N THR A 26 5.07 8.02 10.46
CA THR A 26 5.91 8.04 11.65
C THR A 26 6.40 6.64 11.99
N LEU A 27 5.54 5.63 11.96
CA LEU A 27 5.92 4.24 12.25
C LEU A 27 6.91 3.70 11.20
N THR A 28 6.69 4.00 9.91
CA THR A 28 7.62 3.66 8.83
C THR A 28 9.03 4.22 9.09
N GLU A 29 9.12 5.50 9.47
CA GLU A 29 10.41 6.12 9.80
C GLU A 29 11.09 5.46 11.01
N LYS A 30 10.31 5.00 11.99
CA LYS A 30 10.89 4.29 13.13
C LYS A 30 11.45 2.91 12.74
N PHE A 31 10.79 2.18 11.87
CA PHE A 31 11.35 0.94 11.33
C PHE A 31 12.67 1.17 10.60
N LEU A 32 12.77 2.24 9.81
CA LEU A 32 14.01 2.63 9.16
C LEU A 32 15.10 3.06 10.16
N LEU A 33 14.71 3.70 11.27
CA LEU A 33 15.63 4.09 12.34
C LEU A 33 16.24 2.83 13.02
N TYR A 34 15.39 1.91 13.48
CA TYR A 34 15.84 0.66 14.10
C TYR A 34 16.60 -0.25 13.13
N GLY A 35 16.26 -0.22 11.85
CA GLY A 35 17.03 -0.89 10.80
C GLY A 35 18.36 -0.21 10.45
N GLY A 36 18.70 0.91 11.09
CA GLY A 36 19.93 1.66 10.82
C GLY A 36 19.98 2.32 9.44
N ALA A 37 18.85 2.31 8.69
CA ALA A 37 18.76 2.90 7.36
C ALA A 37 18.71 4.44 7.39
N ILE A 38 18.26 5.02 8.50
CA ILE A 38 18.32 6.45 8.81
C ILE A 38 18.92 6.66 10.20
N ARG A 39 19.60 7.78 10.41
CA ARG A 39 20.23 8.10 11.72
C ARG A 39 19.32 8.87 12.65
N LEU A 40 18.39 9.64 12.12
CA LEU A 40 17.42 10.44 12.86
C LEU A 40 16.08 10.38 12.15
N ALA A 41 15.03 10.05 12.89
CA ALA A 41 13.67 10.12 12.36
C ALA A 41 13.17 11.58 12.37
N GLY A 42 12.53 11.99 11.28
CA GLY A 42 11.93 13.31 11.17
C GLY A 42 10.67 13.44 12.04
N SER A 43 10.37 14.67 12.49
CA SER A 43 9.12 14.97 13.17
C SER A 43 8.09 15.46 12.14
N VAL A 44 7.12 14.64 11.81
CA VAL A 44 6.03 14.96 10.85
C VAL A 44 5.18 16.16 11.27
N LYS A 45 5.23 16.59 12.56
CA LYS A 45 4.38 17.66 13.10
C LYS A 45 4.99 19.06 13.12
N ALA A 46 6.26 19.22 12.83
CA ALA A 46 6.84 20.55 12.84
C ALA A 46 6.57 21.27 11.52
N ARG A 47 5.54 22.11 11.47
CA ARG A 47 5.28 23.08 10.38
C ARG A 47 6.49 23.95 10.00
N LYS A 48 7.64 23.77 10.66
CA LYS A 48 8.91 24.48 10.47
C LYS A 48 10.13 23.55 10.46
N ALA A 49 9.97 22.21 10.43
CA ALA A 49 11.12 21.32 10.34
C ALA A 49 11.65 21.29 8.90
N SER A 50 12.93 21.45 8.73
CA SER A 50 13.63 21.39 7.43
C SER A 50 13.78 19.96 6.87
N THR A 51 13.36 18.94 7.61
CA THR A 51 13.39 17.52 7.23
C THR A 51 11.97 17.01 7.05
N HIS A 52 11.65 16.58 5.83
CA HIS A 52 10.39 15.90 5.49
C HIS A 52 10.56 14.39 5.65
N ALA A 53 9.44 13.65 5.72
CA ALA A 53 9.47 12.20 5.75
C ALA A 53 10.20 11.62 4.53
N VAL A 54 10.97 10.57 4.74
CA VAL A 54 11.72 9.88 3.66
C VAL A 54 10.77 9.31 2.60
N SER A 55 9.55 8.95 3.00
CA SER A 55 8.50 8.44 2.12
C SER A 55 7.88 9.50 1.22
N ASP A 56 7.87 10.79 1.62
CA ASP A 56 7.21 11.88 0.91
C ASP A 56 8.20 12.61 -0.02
N TRP A 57 8.33 12.14 -1.23
CA TRP A 57 9.31 12.66 -2.21
C TRP A 57 8.73 13.73 -3.14
N MET A 58 7.41 13.75 -3.38
CA MET A 58 6.77 14.76 -4.22
C MET A 58 6.60 16.09 -3.48
N GLU A 59 6.83 17.20 -4.18
CA GLU A 59 6.68 18.53 -3.60
C GLU A 59 5.24 18.81 -3.12
N ILE A 60 4.24 18.26 -3.80
CA ILE A 60 2.84 18.38 -3.40
C ILE A 60 2.55 17.61 -2.10
N GLU A 61 3.20 16.46 -1.87
CA GLU A 61 3.11 15.71 -0.61
C GLU A 61 3.67 16.53 0.55
N LYS A 62 4.84 17.12 0.35
CA LYS A 62 5.51 18.00 1.33
C LYS A 62 4.69 19.24 1.66
N GLN A 63 4.10 19.88 0.65
CA GLN A 63 3.29 21.09 0.85
C GLN A 63 1.98 20.81 1.59
N ARG A 64 1.36 19.64 1.33
CA ARG A 64 0.09 19.27 1.91
C ARG A 64 0.19 18.43 3.17
N GLY A 65 1.35 17.78 3.40
CA GLY A 65 1.57 16.86 4.52
C GLY A 65 0.76 15.57 4.42
N ILE A 66 0.46 15.13 3.19
CA ILE A 66 -0.24 13.88 2.89
C ILE A 66 0.53 13.09 1.83
N SER A 67 0.67 11.78 2.04
CA SER A 67 1.25 10.90 1.02
C SER A 67 0.24 10.68 -0.10
N VAL A 68 0.67 10.90 -1.33
CA VAL A 68 -0.14 10.79 -2.57
C VAL A 68 0.15 9.50 -3.30
N THR A 69 1.40 9.03 -3.22
CA THR A 69 1.87 7.82 -3.88
C THR A 69 2.47 6.85 -2.88
N SER A 70 2.35 5.55 -3.16
CA SER A 70 3.06 4.53 -2.38
C SER A 70 4.57 4.68 -2.55
N SER A 71 5.34 4.42 -1.50
CA SER A 71 6.79 4.32 -1.57
C SER A 71 7.28 2.94 -1.18
N VAL A 72 8.41 2.54 -1.75
CA VAL A 72 9.08 1.26 -1.49
C VAL A 72 10.38 1.56 -0.78
N MET A 73 10.60 0.93 0.35
CA MET A 73 11.82 1.08 1.14
C MET A 73 12.34 -0.29 1.56
N GLN A 74 13.64 -0.47 1.53
CA GLN A 74 14.28 -1.72 1.92
C GLN A 74 15.38 -1.46 2.94
N PHE A 75 15.54 -2.37 3.89
CA PHE A 75 16.62 -2.38 4.85
C PHE A 75 16.84 -3.78 5.43
N ASN A 76 17.98 -4.00 6.09
CA ASN A 76 18.26 -5.24 6.78
C ASN A 76 18.13 -5.05 8.29
N TYR A 77 17.45 -5.99 8.96
CA TYR A 77 17.31 -5.99 10.41
C TYR A 77 17.22 -7.42 10.94
N SER A 78 17.97 -7.72 11.99
CA SER A 78 17.96 -9.04 12.68
C SER A 78 18.04 -10.24 11.72
N GLY A 79 18.92 -10.17 10.70
CA GLY A 79 19.13 -11.24 9.72
C GLY A 79 18.05 -11.35 8.63
N HIS A 80 17.04 -10.47 8.62
CA HIS A 80 16.01 -10.39 7.60
C HIS A 80 16.28 -9.25 6.62
N CYS A 81 15.86 -9.43 5.37
CA CYS A 81 15.76 -8.39 4.37
C CYS A 81 14.30 -7.92 4.32
N ILE A 82 14.07 -6.69 4.73
CA ILE A 82 12.74 -6.12 4.93
C ILE A 82 12.41 -5.18 3.79
N ASN A 83 11.26 -5.39 3.15
CA ASN A 83 10.67 -4.52 2.15
C ASN A 83 9.40 -3.90 2.72
N ILE A 84 9.40 -2.60 2.94
CA ILE A 84 8.21 -1.85 3.37
C ILE A 84 7.56 -1.22 2.15
N LEU A 85 6.26 -1.42 2.04
CA LEU A 85 5.38 -0.75 1.10
C LEU A 85 4.55 0.28 1.89
N ASP A 86 4.99 1.52 1.89
CA ASP A 86 4.26 2.61 2.53
C ASP A 86 3.15 3.09 1.61
N THR A 87 1.89 2.90 2.00
CA THR A 87 0.71 3.20 1.17
C THR A 87 0.16 4.60 1.46
N PRO A 88 -0.50 5.27 0.50
CA PRO A 88 -1.24 6.49 0.81
C PRO A 88 -2.34 6.23 1.85
N GLY A 89 -2.44 7.11 2.86
CA GLY A 89 -3.49 6.99 3.87
C GLY A 89 -4.84 7.54 3.40
N HIS A 90 -4.85 8.46 2.43
CA HIS A 90 -6.06 9.15 2.00
C HIS A 90 -6.90 8.30 1.03
N GLN A 91 -8.23 8.28 1.24
CA GLN A 91 -9.17 7.46 0.44
C GLN A 91 -9.12 7.75 -1.06
N ASP A 92 -8.77 8.97 -1.46
CA ASP A 92 -8.68 9.37 -2.87
C ASP A 92 -7.59 8.60 -3.64
N PHE A 93 -6.64 7.97 -2.93
CA PHE A 93 -5.55 7.17 -3.50
C PHE A 93 -5.69 5.67 -3.23
N SER A 94 -6.90 5.20 -2.95
CA SER A 94 -7.17 3.78 -2.60
C SER A 94 -6.78 2.80 -3.72
N GLU A 95 -6.82 3.20 -4.98
CA GLU A 95 -6.40 2.36 -6.11
C GLU A 95 -4.89 2.09 -6.10
N ASP A 96 -4.06 3.10 -5.81
CA ASP A 96 -2.60 2.91 -5.64
C ASP A 96 -2.29 2.03 -4.42
N THR A 97 -3.04 2.23 -3.33
CA THR A 97 -2.95 1.38 -2.13
C THR A 97 -3.28 -0.08 -2.45
N TYR A 98 -4.37 -0.33 -3.19
CA TYR A 98 -4.75 -1.69 -3.58
C TYR A 98 -3.66 -2.37 -4.41
N ARG A 99 -3.12 -1.69 -5.44
CA ARG A 99 -2.04 -2.22 -6.28
C ARG A 99 -0.80 -2.57 -5.46
N THR A 100 -0.49 -1.71 -4.51
CA THR A 100 0.66 -1.89 -3.60
C THR A 100 0.43 -3.08 -2.67
N LEU A 101 -0.78 -3.25 -2.13
CA LEU A 101 -1.16 -4.41 -1.33
C LEU A 101 -1.02 -5.73 -2.12
N MET A 102 -1.24 -5.69 -3.44
CA MET A 102 -1.01 -6.88 -4.29
C MET A 102 0.45 -7.32 -4.32
N ALA A 103 1.40 -6.46 -3.98
CA ALA A 103 2.83 -6.79 -3.90
C ALA A 103 3.30 -7.21 -2.50
N ALA A 104 2.46 -7.10 -1.48
CA ALA A 104 2.77 -7.46 -0.10
C ALA A 104 2.41 -8.92 0.24
N ASP A 105 3.11 -9.49 1.22
CA ASP A 105 2.83 -10.81 1.79
C ASP A 105 2.10 -10.71 3.14
N SER A 106 2.16 -9.55 3.80
CA SER A 106 1.45 -9.26 5.04
C SER A 106 1.13 -7.77 5.15
N ALA A 107 0.32 -7.38 6.11
CA ALA A 107 0.00 -5.99 6.37
C ALA A 107 0.19 -5.64 7.86
N VAL A 108 0.68 -4.43 8.10
CA VAL A 108 0.67 -3.79 9.42
C VAL A 108 -0.45 -2.75 9.42
N MET A 109 -1.48 -2.99 10.20
CA MET A 109 -2.62 -2.10 10.36
C MET A 109 -2.36 -1.17 11.55
N VAL A 110 -2.31 0.14 11.30
CA VAL A 110 -2.07 1.14 12.34
C VAL A 110 -3.40 1.77 12.73
N VAL A 111 -3.74 1.68 14.01
CA VAL A 111 -4.97 2.22 14.61
C VAL A 111 -4.62 3.31 15.62
N ASP A 112 -5.35 4.43 15.61
CA ASP A 112 -5.20 5.50 16.60
C ASP A 112 -5.90 5.10 17.91
N ALA A 113 -5.17 5.01 19.00
CA ALA A 113 -5.69 4.58 20.30
C ALA A 113 -6.84 5.47 20.85
N ALA A 114 -6.93 6.72 20.42
CA ALA A 114 -8.01 7.61 20.83
C ALA A 114 -9.27 7.48 19.97
N LYS A 115 -9.13 6.98 18.71
CA LYS A 115 -10.21 6.97 17.72
C LYS A 115 -10.74 5.57 17.41
N GLY A 116 -9.92 4.52 17.61
CA GLY A 116 -10.26 3.16 17.24
C GLY A 116 -10.28 2.93 15.71
N VAL A 117 -11.14 2.05 15.24
CA VAL A 117 -11.28 1.71 13.81
C VAL A 117 -12.01 2.82 13.07
N GLU A 118 -11.35 3.39 12.07
CA GLU A 118 -11.89 4.47 11.23
C GLU A 118 -12.21 3.96 9.81
N ASP A 119 -13.01 4.70 9.03
CA ASP A 119 -13.56 4.27 7.72
C ASP A 119 -12.52 3.77 6.72
N GLN A 120 -11.38 4.44 6.62
CA GLN A 120 -10.34 4.02 5.68
C GLN A 120 -9.67 2.72 6.14
N THR A 121 -9.52 2.52 7.43
CA THR A 121 -8.99 1.28 8.02
C THR A 121 -9.90 0.10 7.64
N ARG A 122 -11.23 0.24 7.75
CA ARG A 122 -12.21 -0.80 7.34
C ARG A 122 -12.07 -1.18 5.87
N LYS A 123 -11.97 -0.16 4.99
CA LYS A 123 -11.83 -0.39 3.54
C LYS A 123 -10.55 -1.15 3.20
N LEU A 124 -9.43 -0.74 3.78
CA LEU A 124 -8.13 -1.36 3.53
C LEU A 124 -8.03 -2.76 4.15
N PHE A 125 -8.58 -2.93 5.35
CA PHE A 125 -8.72 -4.24 5.98
C PHE A 125 -9.49 -5.21 5.08
N HIS A 126 -10.62 -4.79 4.54
CA HIS A 126 -11.42 -5.62 3.63
C HIS A 126 -10.62 -6.10 2.41
N VAL A 127 -9.78 -5.25 1.85
CA VAL A 127 -8.88 -5.63 0.75
C VAL A 127 -7.88 -6.71 1.18
N CYS A 128 -7.30 -6.59 2.36
CA CYS A 128 -6.38 -7.59 2.91
C CYS A 128 -7.08 -8.92 3.20
N SER A 129 -8.29 -8.85 3.78
CA SER A 129 -9.12 -10.03 4.09
C SER A 129 -9.52 -10.83 2.84
N LEU A 130 -9.88 -10.15 1.73
CA LEU A 130 -10.19 -10.83 0.45
C LEU A 130 -9.00 -11.63 -0.11
N ARG A 131 -7.79 -11.35 0.36
CA ARG A 131 -6.55 -12.02 -0.04
C ARG A 131 -6.05 -13.02 1.00
N GLU A 132 -6.81 -13.22 2.08
CA GLU A 132 -6.37 -14.07 3.22
C GLU A 132 -4.95 -13.70 3.70
N MET A 133 -4.65 -12.39 3.71
CA MET A 133 -3.34 -11.85 4.03
C MET A 133 -3.16 -11.75 5.55
N PRO A 134 -2.03 -12.21 6.13
CA PRO A 134 -1.71 -11.97 7.53
C PRO A 134 -1.74 -10.48 7.88
N ILE A 135 -2.45 -10.12 8.94
CA ILE A 135 -2.58 -8.74 9.42
C ILE A 135 -2.08 -8.64 10.86
N PHE A 136 -1.19 -7.67 11.11
CA PHE A 136 -0.66 -7.34 12.42
C PHE A 136 -1.13 -5.94 12.80
N THR A 137 -1.75 -5.79 13.95
CA THR A 137 -2.33 -4.51 14.38
C THR A 137 -1.40 -3.78 15.34
N PHE A 138 -1.08 -2.52 15.05
CA PHE A 138 -0.35 -1.63 15.93
C PHE A 138 -1.26 -0.50 16.40
N ILE A 139 -1.68 -0.54 17.66
CA ILE A 139 -2.46 0.51 18.32
C ILE A 139 -1.50 1.61 18.76
N ASN A 140 -1.51 2.70 18.01
CA ASN A 140 -0.55 3.79 18.09
C ASN A 140 -1.06 4.97 18.92
N LYS A 141 -0.14 5.80 19.36
CA LYS A 141 -0.39 7.06 20.09
C LYS A 141 -0.82 6.86 21.54
N MET A 142 -0.35 5.81 22.19
CA MET A 142 -0.52 5.60 23.62
C MET A 142 0.08 6.73 24.49
N ASP A 143 0.93 7.60 23.90
CA ASP A 143 1.45 8.83 24.50
C ASP A 143 0.41 9.93 24.67
N ARG A 144 -0.84 9.70 24.27
CA ARG A 144 -1.99 10.58 24.39
C ARG A 144 -3.11 9.89 25.14
N GLU A 145 -4.13 10.66 25.53
CA GLU A 145 -5.38 10.09 26.04
C GLU A 145 -5.91 9.06 25.04
N ALA A 146 -6.07 7.82 25.50
CA ALA A 146 -6.49 6.67 24.71
C ALA A 146 -7.80 6.11 25.25
N GLN A 147 -8.52 5.39 24.43
CA GLN A 147 -9.64 4.54 24.88
C GLN A 147 -9.12 3.39 25.74
N ASP A 148 -10.01 2.74 26.46
CA ASP A 148 -9.67 1.54 27.21
C ASP A 148 -9.14 0.45 26.29
N PRO A 149 -8.01 -0.21 26.62
CA PRO A 149 -7.43 -1.24 25.75
C PRO A 149 -8.34 -2.43 25.45
N PHE A 150 -9.15 -2.89 26.41
CA PHE A 150 -10.12 -3.95 26.20
C PHE A 150 -11.22 -3.52 25.22
N GLN A 151 -11.71 -2.28 25.35
CA GLN A 151 -12.70 -1.72 24.43
C GLN A 151 -12.14 -1.63 23.00
N LEU A 152 -10.87 -1.23 22.84
CA LEU A 152 -10.23 -1.17 21.52
C LEU A 152 -10.13 -2.55 20.85
N LEU A 153 -9.85 -3.61 21.62
CA LEU A 153 -9.85 -4.98 21.09
C LEU A 153 -11.25 -5.40 20.67
N GLU A 154 -12.26 -5.16 21.52
CA GLU A 154 -13.67 -5.47 21.22
C GLU A 154 -14.16 -4.74 19.98
N ASP A 155 -13.83 -3.44 19.83
CA ASP A 155 -14.19 -2.64 18.67
C ASP A 155 -13.55 -3.19 17.38
N ILE A 156 -12.28 -3.60 17.42
CA ILE A 156 -11.60 -4.22 16.28
C ILE A 156 -12.31 -5.50 15.87
N GLU A 157 -12.65 -6.37 16.82
CA GLU A 157 -13.36 -7.62 16.54
C GLU A 157 -14.76 -7.38 15.99
N ALA A 158 -15.52 -6.48 16.61
CA ALA A 158 -16.89 -6.17 16.19
C ALA A 158 -16.98 -5.52 14.82
N GLU A 159 -16.06 -4.58 14.51
CA GLU A 159 -16.12 -3.80 13.29
C GLU A 159 -15.45 -4.47 12.08
N LEU A 160 -14.39 -5.24 12.31
CA LEU A 160 -13.63 -5.89 11.24
C LEU A 160 -13.93 -7.38 11.08
N GLY A 161 -14.52 -8.02 12.11
CA GLY A 161 -14.82 -9.45 12.07
C GLY A 161 -13.58 -10.34 12.17
N ILE A 162 -12.46 -9.81 12.65
CA ILE A 162 -11.20 -10.54 12.89
C ILE A 162 -10.99 -10.72 14.39
N LYS A 163 -10.49 -11.89 14.82
CA LYS A 163 -10.11 -12.11 16.20
C LYS A 163 -8.83 -11.34 16.55
N THR A 164 -8.72 -10.90 17.81
CA THR A 164 -7.56 -10.20 18.32
C THR A 164 -6.79 -11.03 19.34
N TYR A 165 -5.45 -10.92 19.32
CA TYR A 165 -4.58 -11.45 20.35
C TYR A 165 -3.57 -10.37 20.78
N PRO A 166 -3.71 -9.79 21.97
CA PRO A 166 -2.76 -8.80 22.48
C PRO A 166 -1.42 -9.46 22.80
N MET A 167 -0.39 -9.11 22.02
CA MET A 167 0.99 -9.58 22.21
C MET A 167 1.68 -8.85 23.35
N ASN A 168 1.37 -7.58 23.50
CA ASN A 168 1.77 -6.77 24.64
C ASN A 168 0.57 -6.05 25.25
N TRP A 169 0.73 -5.57 26.47
CA TRP A 169 -0.29 -4.78 27.16
C TRP A 169 0.24 -3.43 27.60
N PRO A 170 -0.48 -2.33 27.38
CA PRO A 170 0.02 -0.99 27.70
C PRO A 170 -0.02 -0.73 29.21
N ILE A 171 1.02 -0.10 29.72
CA ILE A 171 1.13 0.31 31.13
C ILE A 171 0.85 1.81 31.20
N GLY A 172 -0.41 2.15 31.50
CA GLY A 172 -0.89 3.52 31.48
C GLY A 172 -1.18 4.06 30.08
N SER A 173 -1.61 5.31 29.99
CA SER A 173 -1.87 6.03 28.74
C SER A 173 -1.57 7.52 28.90
N GLY A 174 -1.40 8.23 27.80
CA GLY A 174 -1.10 9.66 27.83
C GLY A 174 0.24 9.96 28.49
N LYS A 175 0.25 10.85 29.45
CA LYS A 175 1.45 11.22 30.23
C LYS A 175 1.91 10.09 31.16
N ASP A 176 1.02 9.19 31.50
CA ASP A 176 1.27 8.06 32.38
C ASP A 176 1.63 6.78 31.61
N PHE A 177 1.80 6.85 30.30
CA PHE A 177 2.28 5.74 29.49
C PHE A 177 3.77 5.48 29.80
N LYS A 178 4.03 4.43 30.56
CA LYS A 178 5.37 4.08 31.09
C LYS A 178 6.05 2.97 30.31
N GLY A 179 5.31 2.15 29.59
CA GLY A 179 5.85 0.98 28.91
C GLY A 179 4.79 0.00 28.48
N VAL A 180 5.22 -1.21 28.20
CA VAL A 180 4.36 -2.33 27.84
C VAL A 180 4.74 -3.58 28.62
N TYR A 181 3.76 -4.44 28.86
CA TYR A 181 3.99 -5.80 29.33
C TYR A 181 4.00 -6.75 28.11
N ASP A 182 5.14 -7.38 27.85
CA ASP A 182 5.31 -8.40 26.80
C ASP A 182 4.75 -9.73 27.31
N ARG A 183 3.61 -10.15 26.77
CA ARG A 183 2.91 -11.35 27.23
C ARG A 183 3.65 -12.64 26.89
N GLN A 184 4.31 -12.68 25.72
CA GLN A 184 5.06 -13.89 25.30
C GLN A 184 6.23 -14.18 26.20
N ASN A 185 7.01 -13.15 26.54
CA ASN A 185 8.20 -13.27 27.36
C ASN A 185 7.92 -13.03 28.85
N GLN A 186 6.67 -12.72 29.22
CA GLN A 186 6.21 -12.45 30.60
C GLN A 186 7.07 -11.41 31.32
N ARG A 187 7.38 -10.30 30.62
CA ARG A 187 8.27 -9.25 31.13
C ARG A 187 7.68 -7.86 30.92
N ILE A 188 8.02 -6.94 31.82
CA ILE A 188 7.78 -5.53 31.64
C ILE A 188 8.92 -4.92 30.82
N ILE A 189 8.57 -4.07 29.86
CA ILE A 189 9.48 -3.23 29.11
C ILE A 189 9.09 -1.79 29.42
N ALA A 190 9.82 -1.16 30.37
CA ALA A 190 9.61 0.22 30.75
C ALA A 190 10.55 1.13 29.96
N PHE A 191 10.02 2.22 29.42
CA PHE A 191 10.77 3.14 28.57
C PHE A 191 11.21 4.38 29.34
N ASN A 192 12.50 4.67 29.32
CA ASN A 192 13.03 5.95 29.80
C ASN A 192 12.78 7.04 28.76
N GLY A 193 12.31 8.21 29.18
CA GLY A 193 12.01 9.33 28.30
C GLY A 193 13.22 9.70 27.42
N GLY A 194 13.12 9.46 26.13
CA GLY A 194 14.12 9.82 25.13
C GLY A 194 13.88 11.23 24.55
N ASN A 195 14.75 11.68 23.64
CA ASN A 195 14.67 12.96 22.92
C ASN A 195 13.48 12.99 21.93
N HIS A 196 12.24 12.96 22.42
CA HIS A 196 11.00 12.99 21.63
C HIS A 196 10.99 11.98 20.46
N GLY A 197 11.58 10.77 20.66
CA GLY A 197 11.59 9.69 19.67
C GLY A 197 12.52 9.92 18.47
N SER A 198 13.43 10.86 18.52
CA SER A 198 14.39 11.10 17.43
C SER A 198 15.53 10.07 17.38
N THR A 199 15.75 9.36 18.48
CA THR A 199 16.74 8.29 18.63
C THR A 199 16.09 7.05 19.23
N GLU A 200 16.75 5.91 19.15
CA GLU A 200 16.37 4.70 19.89
C GLU A 200 16.20 4.97 21.37
N VAL A 201 15.25 4.30 22.02
CA VAL A 201 14.95 4.49 23.44
C VAL A 201 15.49 3.29 24.21
N GLU A 202 16.29 3.55 25.24
CA GLU A 202 16.72 2.51 26.15
C GLU A 202 15.54 2.00 26.98
N ALA A 203 15.32 0.69 26.96
CA ALA A 203 14.30 0.02 27.73
C ALA A 203 14.91 -0.62 29.00
N ILE A 204 14.12 -0.60 30.06
CA ILE A 204 14.41 -1.35 31.29
C ILE A 204 13.51 -2.58 31.29
N GLU A 205 14.09 -3.76 31.24
CA GLU A 205 13.35 -5.02 31.18
C GLU A 205 13.45 -5.83 32.47
N GLY A 206 12.42 -6.65 32.74
CA GLY A 206 12.43 -7.60 33.83
C GLY A 206 11.05 -8.18 34.12
N SER A 207 11.00 -9.08 35.12
CA SER A 207 9.76 -9.69 35.57
C SER A 207 8.81 -8.67 36.18
N VAL A 208 7.51 -8.90 36.04
CA VAL A 208 6.47 -8.09 36.72
C VAL A 208 6.58 -8.15 38.24
N GLU A 209 7.17 -9.22 38.78
CA GLU A 209 7.39 -9.43 40.22
C GLU A 209 8.61 -8.66 40.78
N ASP A 210 9.47 -8.11 39.90
CA ASP A 210 10.65 -7.34 40.35
C ASP A 210 10.22 -6.05 41.06
N GLU A 211 10.66 -5.87 42.30
CA GLU A 211 10.38 -4.68 43.14
C GLU A 211 10.67 -3.34 42.42
N LYS A 212 11.71 -3.33 41.57
CA LYS A 212 12.08 -2.13 40.78
C LYS A 212 10.93 -1.60 39.90
N PHE A 213 10.04 -2.47 39.38
CA PHE A 213 8.94 -2.03 38.54
C PHE A 213 7.80 -1.45 39.37
N ARG A 214 7.58 -1.91 40.59
CA ARG A 214 6.65 -1.28 41.54
C ARG A 214 7.08 0.16 41.85
N GLU A 215 8.40 0.37 42.01
CA GLU A 215 8.94 1.74 42.21
C GLU A 215 8.85 2.60 40.94
N ILE A 216 9.19 2.06 39.75
CA ILE A 216 9.18 2.78 38.46
C ILE A 216 7.76 3.14 38.03
N LEU A 217 6.82 2.22 38.15
CA LEU A 217 5.44 2.39 37.71
C LEU A 217 4.59 3.12 38.76
N GLY A 218 4.86 2.91 40.03
CA GLY A 218 4.02 3.27 41.18
C GLY A 218 2.96 2.19 41.45
N GLU A 219 2.51 2.11 42.70
CA GLU A 219 1.59 1.04 43.16
C GLU A 219 0.33 0.95 42.29
N ALA A 220 -0.33 2.08 42.01
CA ALA A 220 -1.60 2.07 41.28
C ALA A 220 -1.52 1.51 39.85
N LEU A 221 -0.46 1.84 39.09
CA LEU A 221 -0.29 1.31 37.72
C LEU A 221 0.19 -0.14 37.75
N HIS A 222 1.01 -0.52 38.72
CA HIS A 222 1.47 -1.89 38.88
C HIS A 222 0.30 -2.82 39.27
N ASP A 223 -0.52 -2.43 40.24
CA ASP A 223 -1.68 -3.23 40.66
C ASP A 223 -2.71 -3.35 39.54
N LYS A 224 -2.99 -2.27 38.80
CA LYS A 224 -3.83 -2.33 37.61
C LYS A 224 -3.27 -3.28 36.54
N LEU A 225 -1.97 -3.25 36.29
CA LEU A 225 -1.33 -4.16 35.33
C LEU A 225 -1.54 -5.62 35.74
N MET A 226 -1.40 -5.94 37.02
CA MET A 226 -1.62 -7.30 37.53
C MET A 226 -3.07 -7.75 37.33
N GLU A 227 -4.06 -6.89 37.62
CA GLU A 227 -5.48 -7.17 37.37
C GLU A 227 -5.74 -7.39 35.88
N ASP A 228 -5.18 -6.55 35.00
CA ASP A 228 -5.34 -6.65 33.55
C ASP A 228 -4.72 -7.96 33.00
N ILE A 229 -3.54 -8.37 33.51
CA ILE A 229 -2.89 -9.63 33.13
C ILE A 229 -3.77 -10.82 33.53
N GLU A 230 -4.32 -10.83 34.77
CA GLU A 230 -5.21 -11.89 35.22
C GLU A 230 -6.46 -12.01 34.34
N LEU A 231 -7.05 -10.88 33.95
CA LEU A 231 -8.20 -10.85 33.03
C LEU A 231 -7.84 -11.39 31.64
N LEU A 232 -6.68 -11.02 31.10
CA LEU A 232 -6.20 -11.50 29.80
C LEU A 232 -5.93 -13.00 29.79
N ASP A 233 -5.44 -13.56 30.91
CA ASP A 233 -5.15 -14.99 31.04
C ASP A 233 -6.42 -15.82 31.23
N ILE A 234 -7.46 -15.24 31.83
CA ILE A 234 -8.77 -15.93 32.03
C ILE A 234 -9.64 -15.84 30.76
N ALA A 235 -9.68 -14.70 30.10
CA ALA A 235 -10.62 -14.41 29.01
C ALA A 235 -9.99 -14.49 27.61
N GLY A 236 -8.65 -14.59 27.52
CA GLY A 236 -7.93 -14.53 26.25
C GLY A 236 -7.97 -15.84 25.48
N ASP A 237 -8.14 -15.76 24.18
CA ASP A 237 -7.90 -16.89 23.26
C ASP A 237 -6.39 -17.19 23.19
N ASP A 238 -6.04 -18.42 22.81
CA ASP A 238 -4.64 -18.78 22.54
C ASP A 238 -4.15 -18.17 21.21
N LEU A 239 -2.85 -17.90 21.15
CA LEU A 239 -2.22 -17.46 19.91
C LEU A 239 -2.17 -18.59 18.88
N ASP A 240 -3.05 -18.55 17.91
CA ASP A 240 -3.13 -19.52 16.82
C ASP A 240 -2.48 -18.98 15.56
N MET A 241 -1.25 -19.43 15.29
CA MET A 241 -0.47 -18.99 14.14
C MET A 241 -1.06 -19.40 12.79
N GLU A 242 -1.87 -20.45 12.71
CA GLU A 242 -2.56 -20.80 11.45
C GLU A 242 -3.65 -19.77 11.16
N LYS A 243 -4.42 -19.34 12.16
CA LYS A 243 -5.40 -18.26 12.00
C LYS A 243 -4.74 -16.92 11.67
N VAL A 244 -3.55 -16.63 12.23
CA VAL A 244 -2.79 -15.44 11.85
C VAL A 244 -2.40 -15.48 10.37
N ARG A 245 -1.93 -16.63 9.88
CA ARG A 245 -1.50 -16.79 8.48
C ARG A 245 -2.59 -16.58 7.44
N VAL A 246 -3.83 -16.89 7.77
CA VAL A 246 -4.99 -16.72 6.88
C VAL A 246 -5.78 -15.44 7.16
N GLY A 247 -5.31 -14.58 8.09
CA GLY A 247 -5.97 -13.31 8.40
C GLY A 247 -7.26 -13.42 9.20
N GLU A 248 -7.48 -14.53 9.94
CA GLU A 248 -8.62 -14.73 10.85
C GLU A 248 -8.34 -14.23 12.26
N LEU A 249 -7.06 -14.10 12.65
CA LEU A 249 -6.60 -13.58 13.93
C LEU A 249 -5.50 -12.55 13.67
N THR A 250 -5.58 -11.40 14.34
CA THR A 250 -4.54 -10.37 14.30
C THR A 250 -3.80 -10.30 15.64
N PRO A 251 -2.46 -10.47 15.65
CA PRO A 251 -1.64 -10.09 16.79
C PRO A 251 -1.69 -8.57 16.98
N VAL A 252 -2.01 -8.11 18.20
CA VAL A 252 -2.19 -6.69 18.53
C VAL A 252 -1.07 -6.21 19.43
N PHE A 253 -0.51 -5.06 19.08
CA PHE A 253 0.55 -4.38 19.81
C PHE A 253 0.14 -2.96 20.16
N PHE A 254 0.41 -2.55 21.37
CA PHE A 254 0.20 -1.18 21.84
C PHE A 254 1.54 -0.44 21.91
N GLY A 255 1.54 0.84 21.50
CA GLY A 255 2.74 1.64 21.55
C GLY A 255 2.56 3.08 21.11
N SER A 256 3.68 3.79 20.98
CA SER A 256 3.73 5.14 20.43
C SER A 256 4.89 5.27 19.46
N ALA A 257 4.57 5.39 18.18
CA ALA A 257 5.56 5.65 17.15
C ALA A 257 6.27 7.01 17.37
N LEU A 258 5.59 8.01 17.93
CA LEU A 258 6.18 9.31 18.17
C LEU A 258 7.32 9.27 19.20
N THR A 259 7.14 8.50 20.27
CA THR A 259 8.10 8.38 21.38
C THR A 259 9.04 7.17 21.25
N ASN A 260 8.86 6.32 20.23
CA ASN A 260 9.51 5.01 20.02
C ASN A 260 9.10 3.92 21.03
N PHE A 261 8.09 4.16 21.86
CA PHE A 261 7.66 3.21 22.87
C PHE A 261 6.92 2.02 22.24
N GLY A 262 7.40 0.79 22.50
CA GLY A 262 6.81 -0.43 22.00
C GLY A 262 7.09 -0.72 20.51
N VAL A 263 7.88 0.11 19.80
CA VAL A 263 8.13 -0.06 18.36
C VAL A 263 9.15 -1.17 18.09
N GLU A 264 10.25 -1.21 18.83
CA GLU A 264 11.28 -2.25 18.67
C GLU A 264 10.74 -3.64 19.04
N PRO A 265 10.09 -3.84 20.21
CA PRO A 265 9.46 -5.11 20.54
C PRO A 265 8.40 -5.56 19.51
N PHE A 266 7.64 -4.60 18.94
CA PHE A 266 6.74 -4.92 17.84
C PHE A 266 7.51 -5.47 16.64
N LEU A 267 8.58 -4.81 16.20
CA LEU A 267 9.33 -5.22 15.02
C LEU A 267 9.96 -6.62 15.21
N GLU A 268 10.47 -6.92 16.40
CA GLU A 268 11.04 -8.23 16.74
C GLU A 268 9.98 -9.33 16.63
N HIS A 269 8.88 -9.22 17.36
CA HIS A 269 7.78 -10.20 17.31
C HIS A 269 7.16 -10.32 15.92
N PHE A 270 6.97 -9.19 15.22
CA PHE A 270 6.44 -9.18 13.87
C PHE A 270 7.32 -10.01 12.91
N LEU A 271 8.65 -9.85 12.96
CA LEU A 271 9.56 -10.60 12.09
C LEU A 271 9.59 -12.09 12.37
N GLU A 272 9.36 -12.51 13.61
CA GLU A 272 9.24 -13.91 13.98
C GLU A 272 7.94 -14.55 13.48
N MET A 273 6.84 -13.82 13.55
CA MET A 273 5.50 -14.30 13.21
C MET A 273 5.15 -14.16 11.74
N THR A 274 5.70 -13.12 11.06
CA THR A 274 5.37 -12.89 9.65
C THR A 274 6.02 -13.92 8.74
N THR A 275 5.37 -14.20 7.61
CA THR A 275 5.79 -15.26 6.70
C THR A 275 6.92 -14.83 5.76
N SER A 276 7.69 -15.80 5.26
CA SER A 276 8.45 -15.65 4.01
C SER A 276 7.49 -15.39 2.84
N PRO A 277 8.00 -15.02 1.65
CA PRO A 277 7.16 -14.72 0.49
C PRO A 277 6.10 -15.78 0.23
N LEU A 278 4.87 -15.33 -0.03
CA LEU A 278 3.72 -16.18 -0.32
C LEU A 278 3.67 -16.55 -1.81
N ALA A 279 3.07 -17.71 -2.10
CA ALA A 279 2.79 -18.14 -3.46
C ALA A 279 1.75 -17.21 -4.14
N ARG A 280 1.75 -17.18 -5.47
CA ARG A 280 0.87 -16.33 -6.26
C ARG A 280 0.18 -17.08 -7.39
N ASN A 281 -1.11 -16.83 -7.55
CA ASN A 281 -1.94 -17.43 -8.59
C ASN A 281 -1.55 -16.97 -10.01
N SER A 282 -1.59 -17.91 -10.93
CA SER A 282 -1.33 -17.70 -12.35
C SER A 282 -2.27 -18.55 -13.22
N ASN A 283 -2.24 -18.31 -14.53
CA ASN A 283 -3.03 -19.08 -15.49
C ASN A 283 -2.61 -20.56 -15.61
N ILE A 284 -1.53 -20.98 -14.95
CA ILE A 284 -1.07 -22.40 -14.91
C ILE A 284 -1.15 -22.98 -13.49
N GLY A 285 -1.79 -22.29 -12.56
CA GLY A 285 -1.87 -22.64 -11.15
C GLY A 285 -1.01 -21.73 -10.28
N GLU A 286 -0.83 -22.11 -9.04
CA GLU A 286 -0.06 -21.37 -8.05
C GLU A 286 1.44 -21.46 -8.30
N ILE A 287 2.15 -20.35 -8.21
CA ILE A 287 3.61 -20.25 -8.38
C ILE A 287 4.26 -20.15 -7.02
N ASP A 288 5.05 -21.17 -6.70
CA ASP A 288 5.81 -21.25 -5.46
C ASP A 288 7.00 -20.26 -5.50
N PRO A 289 7.18 -19.39 -4.48
CA PRO A 289 8.34 -18.50 -4.41
C PRO A 289 9.69 -19.22 -4.40
N PHE A 290 9.73 -20.47 -3.96
CA PHE A 290 10.94 -21.31 -3.94
C PHE A 290 11.24 -22.03 -5.26
N ASP A 291 10.40 -21.86 -6.29
CA ASP A 291 10.73 -22.32 -7.65
C ASP A 291 12.05 -21.67 -8.12
N ASP A 292 12.89 -22.43 -8.84
CA ASP A 292 14.19 -21.95 -9.30
C ASP A 292 14.09 -20.98 -10.48
N LYS A 293 12.94 -20.88 -11.13
CA LYS A 293 12.70 -20.01 -12.29
C LYS A 293 12.24 -18.63 -11.84
N PHE A 294 12.92 -17.61 -12.33
CA PHE A 294 12.55 -16.22 -12.11
C PHE A 294 11.14 -15.93 -12.61
N SER A 295 10.36 -15.26 -11.79
CA SER A 295 9.14 -14.57 -12.20
C SER A 295 8.90 -13.32 -11.37
N ALA A 296 8.26 -12.32 -11.99
CA ALA A 296 7.91 -11.06 -11.37
C ALA A 296 6.66 -10.47 -12.03
N PHE A 297 6.00 -9.55 -11.33
CA PHE A 297 4.95 -8.73 -11.92
C PHE A 297 5.13 -7.26 -11.61
N VAL A 298 4.67 -6.41 -12.52
CA VAL A 298 4.69 -4.96 -12.39
C VAL A 298 3.46 -4.50 -11.60
N PHE A 299 3.66 -3.92 -10.42
CA PHE A 299 2.54 -3.42 -9.61
C PHE A 299 2.44 -1.89 -9.60
N LYS A 300 3.52 -1.20 -9.97
CA LYS A 300 3.57 0.26 -9.98
C LYS A 300 4.49 0.77 -11.09
N ILE A 301 4.09 1.86 -11.71
CA ILE A 301 4.93 2.64 -12.64
C ILE A 301 4.99 4.07 -12.12
N GLN A 302 6.16 4.67 -12.15
CA GLN A 302 6.38 6.02 -11.68
C GLN A 302 7.31 6.77 -12.62
N ALA A 303 6.89 7.95 -13.06
CA ALA A 303 7.67 8.80 -13.94
C ALA A 303 8.14 10.07 -13.22
N ASN A 304 9.17 10.70 -13.77
CA ASN A 304 9.69 12.00 -13.35
C ASN A 304 10.12 12.08 -11.86
N MET A 305 10.55 10.96 -11.27
CA MET A 305 11.13 10.95 -9.92
C MET A 305 12.35 11.87 -9.83
N ASN A 306 13.13 11.96 -10.92
CA ASN A 306 14.19 12.95 -11.06
C ASN A 306 13.82 13.97 -12.14
N LYS A 307 13.54 15.20 -11.73
CA LYS A 307 13.16 16.30 -12.64
C LYS A 307 14.21 16.57 -13.74
N ALA A 308 15.50 16.27 -13.48
CA ALA A 308 16.59 16.49 -14.42
C ALA A 308 16.66 15.44 -15.54
N HIS A 309 16.21 14.21 -15.29
CA HIS A 309 16.41 13.07 -16.18
C HIS A 309 15.13 12.53 -16.83
N ARG A 310 13.93 12.99 -16.40
CA ARG A 310 12.63 12.50 -16.90
C ARG A 310 12.57 10.98 -16.95
N ASP A 311 13.04 10.34 -15.88
CA ASP A 311 13.09 8.90 -15.74
C ASP A 311 11.68 8.33 -15.58
N ARG A 312 11.50 7.10 -16.06
CA ARG A 312 10.33 6.28 -15.81
C ARG A 312 10.80 4.95 -15.27
N ILE A 313 10.24 4.55 -14.13
CA ILE A 313 10.63 3.33 -13.42
C ILE A 313 9.39 2.44 -13.27
N ALA A 314 9.53 1.17 -13.65
CA ALA A 314 8.57 0.13 -13.35
C ALA A 314 9.03 -0.63 -12.10
N PHE A 315 8.18 -0.66 -11.08
CA PHE A 315 8.40 -1.41 -9.84
C PHE A 315 7.83 -2.81 -10.00
N MET A 316 8.69 -3.79 -9.77
CA MET A 316 8.38 -5.21 -9.94
C MET A 316 8.54 -5.95 -8.62
N ARG A 317 7.53 -6.73 -8.26
CA ARG A 317 7.63 -7.72 -7.19
C ARG A 317 8.16 -9.02 -7.78
N ILE A 318 9.26 -9.54 -7.27
CA ILE A 318 9.77 -10.86 -7.62
C ILE A 318 8.94 -11.91 -6.87
N CYS A 319 8.31 -12.81 -7.61
CA CYS A 319 7.40 -13.81 -7.08
C CYS A 319 8.03 -15.19 -6.92
N SER A 320 9.00 -15.54 -7.76
CA SER A 320 9.73 -16.81 -7.66
C SER A 320 11.18 -16.69 -8.10
N GLY A 321 12.02 -17.54 -7.54
CA GLY A 321 13.40 -17.73 -7.94
C GLY A 321 14.33 -16.56 -7.61
N LYS A 322 15.32 -16.43 -8.45
CA LYS A 322 16.39 -15.43 -8.33
C LYS A 322 16.48 -14.63 -9.64
N PHE A 323 16.55 -13.34 -9.53
CA PHE A 323 16.93 -12.42 -10.60
C PHE A 323 18.43 -12.19 -10.58
N THR A 324 19.08 -12.21 -11.74
CA THR A 324 20.47 -11.81 -11.91
C THR A 324 20.59 -10.73 -12.97
N LYS A 325 21.34 -9.67 -12.71
CA LYS A 325 21.52 -8.54 -13.62
C LYS A 325 22.05 -9.00 -14.98
N GLY A 326 21.41 -8.52 -16.04
CA GLY A 326 21.76 -8.89 -17.42
C GLY A 326 21.17 -10.19 -17.90
N GLU A 327 20.45 -10.93 -17.06
CA GLU A 327 19.66 -12.10 -17.45
C GLU A 327 18.54 -11.73 -18.43
N GLU A 328 18.27 -12.63 -19.38
CA GLU A 328 17.19 -12.48 -20.33
C GLU A 328 15.87 -12.98 -19.73
N VAL A 329 14.88 -12.12 -19.70
CA VAL A 329 13.52 -12.42 -19.22
C VAL A 329 12.52 -12.35 -20.38
N PHE A 330 11.38 -13.00 -20.24
CA PHE A 330 10.28 -12.94 -21.19
C PHE A 330 9.16 -12.06 -20.65
N HIS A 331 8.81 -11.00 -21.38
CA HIS A 331 7.68 -10.13 -21.11
C HIS A 331 6.42 -10.75 -21.75
N MET A 332 5.51 -11.23 -20.94
CA MET A 332 4.37 -12.03 -21.41
C MET A 332 3.39 -11.21 -22.24
N GLN A 333 3.00 -10.03 -21.79
CA GLN A 333 2.05 -9.16 -22.49
C GLN A 333 2.66 -8.56 -23.75
N GLY A 334 3.96 -8.24 -23.72
CA GLY A 334 4.69 -7.77 -24.90
C GLY A 334 5.13 -8.86 -25.87
N GLY A 335 5.01 -10.14 -25.52
CA GLY A 335 5.34 -11.29 -26.36
C GLY A 335 6.82 -11.40 -26.77
N LYS A 336 7.75 -10.79 -26.02
CA LYS A 336 9.15 -10.67 -26.40
C LYS A 336 10.11 -10.91 -25.25
N LYS A 337 11.32 -11.33 -25.59
CA LYS A 337 12.44 -11.39 -24.68
C LYS A 337 13.07 -10.01 -24.52
N LEU A 338 13.53 -9.69 -23.32
CA LEU A 338 14.24 -8.45 -23.04
C LEU A 338 15.22 -8.64 -21.87
N LYS A 339 16.15 -7.70 -21.73
CA LYS A 339 17.00 -7.57 -20.54
C LYS A 339 16.52 -6.38 -19.74
N LEU A 340 16.37 -6.56 -18.43
CA LEU A 340 15.96 -5.46 -17.54
C LEU A 340 17.10 -4.47 -17.41
N ALA A 341 16.81 -3.21 -17.77
CA ALA A 341 17.79 -2.14 -17.74
C ALA A 341 17.89 -1.51 -16.35
N GLN A 342 19.11 -1.36 -15.86
CA GLN A 342 19.43 -0.65 -14.62
C GLN A 342 18.52 -1.06 -13.44
N PRO A 343 18.49 -2.36 -13.07
CA PRO A 343 17.71 -2.79 -11.93
C PRO A 343 18.23 -2.10 -10.65
N GLN A 344 17.32 -1.51 -9.89
CA GLN A 344 17.63 -0.72 -8.70
C GLN A 344 16.80 -1.22 -7.51
N GLN A 345 17.39 -1.18 -6.34
CA GLN A 345 16.69 -1.26 -5.06
C GLN A 345 16.66 0.11 -4.39
N PHE A 346 15.66 0.33 -3.56
CA PHE A 346 15.41 1.60 -2.90
C PHE A 346 15.74 1.44 -1.41
N MET A 347 16.98 1.80 -1.05
CA MET A 347 17.49 1.77 0.32
C MET A 347 17.27 3.14 0.96
N ALA A 348 16.12 3.33 1.61
CA ALA A 348 15.73 4.63 2.19
C ALA A 348 15.87 5.78 1.17
N GLU A 349 16.84 6.67 1.35
CA GLU A 349 17.08 7.81 0.46
C GLU A 349 17.94 7.46 -0.78
N ASN A 350 18.60 6.31 -0.76
CA ASN A 350 19.57 5.92 -1.79
C ASN A 350 19.00 4.90 -2.76
N ARG A 351 19.43 4.99 -4.02
CA ARG A 351 19.17 4.00 -5.05
C ARG A 351 20.46 3.24 -5.33
N GLU A 352 20.41 1.93 -5.22
CA GLU A 352 21.55 1.08 -5.50
C GLU A 352 21.26 0.15 -6.68
N ILE A 353 22.26 -0.06 -7.52
CA ILE A 353 22.14 -1.03 -8.62
C ILE A 353 22.19 -2.43 -8.02
N VAL A 354 21.22 -3.25 -8.40
CA VAL A 354 21.08 -4.61 -7.92
C VAL A 354 21.75 -5.58 -8.86
N GLU A 355 22.68 -6.36 -8.34
CA GLU A 355 23.29 -7.46 -9.09
C GLU A 355 22.42 -8.72 -9.01
N GLU A 356 21.81 -8.98 -7.86
CA GLU A 356 20.95 -10.13 -7.57
C GLU A 356 19.77 -9.72 -6.71
N ALA A 357 18.59 -10.31 -6.96
CA ALA A 357 17.40 -10.16 -6.14
C ALA A 357 16.62 -11.48 -6.12
N TYR A 358 15.80 -11.67 -5.09
CA TYR A 358 15.17 -12.96 -4.82
C TYR A 358 13.66 -12.80 -4.67
N ALA A 359 12.92 -13.91 -4.76
CA ALA A 359 11.49 -13.90 -4.46
C ALA A 359 11.24 -13.18 -3.12
N GLY A 360 10.31 -12.25 -3.10
CA GLY A 360 10.09 -11.34 -1.98
C GLY A 360 10.63 -9.95 -2.21
N ASP A 361 11.71 -9.76 -2.95
CA ASP A 361 12.27 -8.44 -3.21
C ASP A 361 11.42 -7.63 -4.20
N ILE A 362 11.56 -6.32 -4.07
CA ILE A 362 11.02 -5.35 -5.03
C ILE A 362 12.18 -4.66 -5.71
N ILE A 363 12.17 -4.67 -7.04
CA ILE A 363 13.15 -3.97 -7.86
C ILE A 363 12.46 -2.92 -8.72
N GLY A 364 13.10 -1.78 -8.91
CA GLY A 364 12.73 -0.79 -9.93
C GLY A 364 13.60 -0.95 -11.15
N VAL A 365 13.01 -0.96 -12.32
CA VAL A 365 13.75 -1.01 -13.59
C VAL A 365 13.43 0.19 -14.45
N PHE A 366 14.41 0.68 -15.19
CA PHE A 366 14.15 1.73 -16.16
C PHE A 366 13.15 1.23 -17.22
N ASP A 367 12.11 2.00 -17.43
CA ASP A 367 11.05 1.68 -18.37
C ASP A 367 11.05 2.67 -19.55
N PRO A 368 11.40 2.22 -20.76
CA PRO A 368 11.29 3.05 -21.95
C PRO A 368 9.84 3.24 -22.44
N GLY A 369 8.84 2.87 -21.66
CA GLY A 369 7.42 2.95 -21.99
C GLY A 369 6.83 1.65 -22.53
N ILE A 370 7.42 0.51 -22.16
CA ILE A 370 6.99 -0.82 -22.63
C ILE A 370 6.19 -1.59 -21.58
N PHE A 371 6.27 -1.20 -20.32
CA PHE A 371 5.57 -1.89 -19.24
C PHE A 371 4.24 -1.24 -18.90
N SER A 372 3.31 -2.07 -18.49
CA SER A 372 2.01 -1.71 -17.92
C SER A 372 1.86 -2.34 -16.54
N ILE A 373 1.03 -1.73 -15.67
CA ILE A 373 0.67 -2.32 -14.38
C ILE A 373 -0.07 -3.64 -14.63
N GLY A 374 0.36 -4.70 -13.93
CA GLY A 374 -0.14 -6.07 -14.10
C GLY A 374 0.70 -6.93 -15.06
N ASP A 375 1.69 -6.36 -15.75
CA ASP A 375 2.55 -7.14 -16.65
C ASP A 375 3.34 -8.21 -15.89
N THR A 376 3.43 -9.39 -16.51
CA THR A 376 4.20 -10.54 -16.02
C THR A 376 5.52 -10.68 -16.76
N LEU A 377 6.59 -10.83 -15.98
CA LEU A 377 7.90 -11.22 -16.48
C LEU A 377 8.27 -12.59 -15.92
N CYS A 378 8.82 -13.44 -16.75
CA CYS A 378 9.21 -14.80 -16.36
C CYS A 378 10.47 -15.26 -17.08
N ALA A 379 11.05 -16.33 -16.58
CA ALA A 379 12.14 -17.00 -17.29
C ALA A 379 11.64 -17.47 -18.67
N PRO A 380 12.44 -17.32 -19.76
CA PRO A 380 12.05 -17.75 -21.11
C PRO A 380 11.69 -19.24 -21.23
N SER A 381 12.19 -20.05 -20.29
CA SER A 381 11.95 -21.50 -20.23
C SER A 381 10.62 -21.90 -19.57
N LYS A 382 9.98 -20.99 -18.79
CA LYS A 382 8.72 -21.24 -18.08
C LYS A 382 7.80 -20.04 -18.22
N LYS A 383 6.93 -20.06 -19.21
CA LYS A 383 6.05 -18.93 -19.56
C LYS A 383 4.66 -19.12 -18.99
N PHE A 384 4.18 -18.10 -18.28
CA PHE A 384 2.83 -18.02 -17.72
C PHE A 384 2.48 -16.56 -17.43
N ARG A 385 1.21 -16.28 -17.10
CA ARG A 385 0.75 -14.96 -16.67
C ARG A 385 0.21 -15.05 -15.26
N PHE A 386 0.60 -14.12 -14.41
CA PHE A 386 -0.07 -13.91 -13.13
C PHE A 386 -1.48 -13.37 -13.35
N GLU A 387 -2.37 -13.64 -12.41
CA GLU A 387 -3.66 -12.98 -12.35
C GLU A 387 -3.45 -11.46 -12.30
N GLY A 388 -4.17 -10.75 -13.15
CA GLY A 388 -3.98 -9.32 -13.28
C GLY A 388 -4.52 -8.52 -12.10
N ILE A 389 -4.09 -7.26 -12.04
CA ILE A 389 -4.59 -6.32 -11.04
C ILE A 389 -5.88 -5.70 -11.60
N PRO A 390 -7.02 -5.83 -10.90
CA PRO A 390 -8.28 -5.25 -11.36
C PRO A 390 -8.21 -3.72 -11.40
N THR A 391 -8.91 -3.12 -12.35
CA THR A 391 -9.09 -1.67 -12.46
C THR A 391 -10.41 -1.30 -11.82
N PHE A 392 -10.40 -0.42 -10.81
CA PHE A 392 -11.61 0.06 -10.16
C PHE A 392 -12.31 1.13 -11.00
N ALA A 393 -13.64 1.14 -10.93
CA ALA A 393 -14.43 2.19 -11.57
C ALA A 393 -14.18 3.54 -10.87
N PRO A 394 -13.92 4.63 -11.61
CA PRO A 394 -13.84 5.96 -11.04
C PRO A 394 -15.24 6.45 -10.61
N GLU A 395 -15.25 7.33 -9.61
CA GLU A 395 -16.47 7.92 -9.04
C GLU A 395 -16.67 9.38 -9.45
N HIS A 396 -15.60 10.04 -9.91
CA HIS A 396 -15.62 11.45 -10.28
C HIS A 396 -15.06 11.65 -11.70
N PHE A 397 -15.69 12.53 -12.46
CA PHE A 397 -15.35 12.75 -13.87
C PHE A 397 -15.16 14.23 -14.17
N ALA A 398 -14.24 14.53 -15.04
CA ALA A 398 -14.05 15.87 -15.57
C ALA A 398 -13.61 15.83 -17.03
N ARG A 399 -14.06 16.81 -17.81
CA ARG A 399 -13.54 17.08 -19.13
C ARG A 399 -12.31 17.97 -18.99
N VAL A 400 -11.20 17.56 -19.59
CA VAL A 400 -9.91 18.21 -19.44
C VAL A 400 -9.33 18.56 -20.79
N ARG A 401 -8.86 19.80 -20.91
CA ARG A 401 -8.21 20.32 -22.13
C ARG A 401 -7.11 21.32 -21.78
N PRO A 402 -6.08 21.47 -22.62
CA PRO A 402 -5.07 22.49 -22.41
C PRO A 402 -5.67 23.90 -22.63
N VAL A 403 -5.23 24.86 -21.82
CA VAL A 403 -5.60 26.29 -22.01
C VAL A 403 -4.97 26.82 -23.29
N ASP A 404 -3.70 26.47 -23.52
CA ASP A 404 -2.96 26.83 -24.74
C ASP A 404 -2.92 25.64 -25.71
N THR A 405 -3.57 25.79 -26.86
CA THR A 405 -3.61 24.76 -27.90
C THR A 405 -2.24 24.45 -28.51
N MET A 406 -1.28 25.36 -28.43
CA MET A 406 0.12 25.13 -28.86
C MET A 406 0.83 24.09 -28.01
N LYS A 407 0.37 23.88 -26.78
CA LYS A 407 0.90 22.87 -25.84
C LYS A 407 0.23 21.48 -25.95
N ARG A 408 -0.55 21.24 -27.00
CA ARG A 408 -1.24 19.97 -27.23
C ARG A 408 -0.34 18.74 -27.11
N LYS A 409 0.86 18.77 -27.69
CA LYS A 409 1.79 17.64 -27.62
C LYS A 409 2.25 17.34 -26.19
N GLN A 410 2.54 18.37 -25.42
CA GLN A 410 2.92 18.25 -24.01
C GLN A 410 1.74 17.74 -23.16
N PHE A 411 0.53 18.24 -23.44
CA PHE A 411 -0.69 17.79 -22.79
C PHE A 411 -0.94 16.30 -23.02
N VAL A 412 -0.96 15.85 -24.27
CA VAL A 412 -1.17 14.43 -24.61
C VAL A 412 -0.10 13.57 -23.95
N LYS A 413 1.18 13.97 -24.02
CA LYS A 413 2.27 13.25 -23.38
C LYS A 413 2.08 13.15 -21.87
N GLY A 414 1.78 14.26 -21.20
CA GLY A 414 1.61 14.31 -19.74
C GLY A 414 0.44 13.46 -19.27
N VAL A 415 -0.72 13.64 -19.90
CA VAL A 415 -1.92 12.85 -19.57
C VAL A 415 -1.68 11.36 -19.81
N THR A 416 -1.07 10.98 -20.93
CA THR A 416 -0.75 9.58 -21.23
C THR A 416 0.15 8.97 -20.16
N GLN A 417 1.19 9.69 -19.77
CA GLN A 417 2.16 9.21 -18.79
C GLN A 417 1.52 9.06 -17.39
N ILE A 418 0.74 10.06 -16.95
CA ILE A 418 0.04 10.04 -15.66
C ILE A 418 -1.02 8.92 -15.64
N ALA A 419 -1.71 8.67 -16.76
CA ALA A 419 -2.65 7.55 -16.87
C ALA A 419 -1.95 6.17 -16.82
N GLN A 420 -0.78 6.03 -17.45
CA GLN A 420 0.00 4.80 -17.39
C GLN A 420 0.57 4.50 -16.00
N GLU A 421 0.78 5.54 -15.17
CA GLU A 421 1.10 5.38 -13.75
C GLU A 421 -0.13 4.94 -12.91
N GLY A 422 -1.34 4.96 -13.51
CA GLY A 422 -2.58 4.63 -12.85
C GLY A 422 -3.11 5.72 -11.90
N ALA A 423 -2.56 6.93 -11.94
CA ALA A 423 -3.03 8.03 -11.10
C ALA A 423 -4.38 8.60 -11.56
N ILE A 424 -4.74 8.41 -12.81
CA ILE A 424 -6.01 8.78 -13.43
C ILE A 424 -6.44 7.74 -14.45
N GLN A 425 -7.74 7.70 -14.75
CA GLN A 425 -8.26 6.96 -15.90
C GLN A 425 -8.67 7.94 -17.00
N VAL A 426 -8.37 7.60 -18.25
CA VAL A 426 -8.62 8.45 -19.41
C VAL A 426 -9.64 7.78 -20.32
N PHE A 427 -10.68 8.52 -20.67
CA PHE A 427 -11.74 8.08 -21.55
C PHE A 427 -11.80 8.98 -22.79
N LYS A 428 -11.84 8.34 -23.95
CA LYS A 428 -11.94 9.02 -25.24
C LYS A 428 -13.38 8.91 -25.75
N GLU A 429 -13.94 10.01 -26.17
CA GLU A 429 -15.18 10.00 -26.92
C GLU A 429 -14.93 9.59 -28.37
N ASN A 430 -15.86 8.87 -28.97
CA ASN A 430 -15.78 8.54 -30.39
C ASN A 430 -15.76 9.84 -31.23
N HIS A 431 -14.86 9.89 -32.19
CA HIS A 431 -14.68 11.02 -33.11
C HIS A 431 -14.09 12.31 -32.50
N VAL A 432 -13.69 12.28 -31.21
CA VAL A 432 -12.97 13.38 -30.55
C VAL A 432 -11.52 12.97 -30.35
N GLY A 433 -10.61 13.88 -30.65
CA GLY A 433 -9.16 13.61 -30.50
C GLY A 433 -8.70 13.71 -29.04
N MET A 434 -7.41 13.46 -28.80
CA MET A 434 -6.78 13.53 -27.47
C MET A 434 -6.56 14.98 -26.97
N GLU A 435 -7.01 15.98 -27.69
CA GLU A 435 -6.97 17.38 -27.27
C GLU A 435 -8.01 17.74 -26.22
N GLU A 436 -9.08 16.97 -26.15
CA GLU A 436 -10.12 17.07 -25.14
C GLU A 436 -10.52 15.65 -24.71
N ILE A 437 -10.35 15.35 -23.45
CA ILE A 437 -10.53 14.01 -22.89
C ILE A 437 -11.44 14.06 -21.67
N ILE A 438 -12.07 12.95 -21.37
CA ILE A 438 -12.72 12.73 -20.07
C ILE A 438 -11.72 12.02 -19.17
N VAL A 439 -11.49 12.59 -18.00
CA VAL A 439 -10.68 12.00 -16.93
C VAL A 439 -11.59 11.51 -15.84
N GLY A 440 -11.41 10.26 -15.43
CA GLY A 440 -12.04 9.64 -14.28
C GLY A 440 -11.06 9.42 -13.14
N VAL A 441 -11.49 9.64 -11.91
CA VAL A 441 -10.71 9.46 -10.70
C VAL A 441 -11.58 8.88 -9.58
N VAL A 442 -10.96 8.19 -8.62
CA VAL A 442 -11.66 7.66 -7.44
C VAL A 442 -11.98 8.80 -6.47
N GLY A 443 -11.05 9.73 -6.25
CA GLY A 443 -11.23 10.85 -5.35
C GLY A 443 -10.86 12.20 -5.97
N VAL A 444 -11.46 13.27 -5.44
CA VAL A 444 -11.35 14.62 -6.01
C VAL A 444 -9.95 15.21 -5.93
N LEU A 445 -9.13 14.82 -4.93
CA LEU A 445 -7.76 15.29 -4.81
C LEU A 445 -6.87 14.84 -5.99
N GLN A 446 -7.20 13.72 -6.64
CA GLN A 446 -6.45 13.26 -7.81
C GLN A 446 -6.51 14.27 -8.97
N PHE A 447 -7.59 15.06 -9.08
CA PHE A 447 -7.67 16.15 -10.07
C PHE A 447 -6.69 17.29 -9.76
N GLU A 448 -6.51 17.62 -8.50
CA GLU A 448 -5.56 18.65 -8.09
C GLU A 448 -4.12 18.18 -8.34
N VAL A 449 -3.85 16.89 -8.07
CA VAL A 449 -2.56 16.27 -8.41
C VAL A 449 -2.33 16.28 -9.92
N LEU A 450 -3.34 15.97 -10.73
CA LEU A 450 -3.27 16.04 -12.19
C LEU A 450 -2.90 17.45 -12.68
N GLU A 451 -3.62 18.47 -12.18
CA GLU A 451 -3.37 19.87 -12.54
C GLU A 451 -1.97 20.30 -12.14
N TYR A 452 -1.58 20.00 -10.90
CA TYR A 452 -0.24 20.30 -10.40
C TYR A 452 0.86 19.65 -11.23
N ARG A 453 0.73 18.36 -11.56
CA ARG A 453 1.73 17.61 -12.34
C ARG A 453 1.82 18.10 -13.78
N LEU A 454 0.68 18.32 -14.45
CA LEU A 454 0.68 18.86 -15.83
C LEU A 454 1.34 20.23 -15.90
N LYS A 455 1.12 21.09 -14.91
CA LYS A 455 1.75 22.40 -14.83
C LYS A 455 3.26 22.31 -14.55
N ASN A 456 3.66 21.57 -13.53
CA ASN A 456 5.04 21.60 -13.03
C ASN A 456 5.99 20.64 -13.77
N GLU A 457 5.49 19.52 -14.30
CA GLU A 457 6.29 18.51 -14.99
C GLU A 457 6.27 18.69 -16.52
N TYR A 458 5.14 19.14 -17.08
CA TYR A 458 4.92 19.24 -18.52
C TYR A 458 4.74 20.69 -19.02
N ASN A 459 4.71 21.66 -18.11
CA ASN A 459 4.49 23.09 -18.41
C ASN A 459 3.16 23.33 -19.16
N VAL A 460 2.08 22.68 -18.76
CA VAL A 460 0.76 22.77 -19.36
C VAL A 460 -0.24 23.23 -18.32
N ASP A 461 -0.87 24.37 -18.52
CA ASP A 461 -2.06 24.80 -17.80
C ASP A 461 -3.30 24.18 -18.46
N ILE A 462 -4.20 23.66 -17.64
CA ILE A 462 -5.41 22.98 -18.11
C ILE A 462 -6.69 23.70 -17.70
N LYS A 463 -7.75 23.52 -18.48
CA LYS A 463 -9.10 23.80 -18.08
C LYS A 463 -9.81 22.48 -17.76
N MET A 464 -10.50 22.46 -16.64
CA MET A 464 -11.18 21.29 -16.13
C MET A 464 -12.65 21.63 -15.85
N ASP A 465 -13.55 20.95 -16.54
CA ASP A 465 -15.00 21.10 -16.38
C ASP A 465 -15.55 19.81 -15.77
N ARG A 466 -16.09 19.86 -14.54
CA ARG A 466 -16.65 18.68 -13.84
C ARG A 466 -17.88 18.16 -14.58
N LEU A 467 -17.99 16.83 -14.65
CA LEU A 467 -19.09 16.12 -15.28
C LEU A 467 -19.95 15.39 -14.24
N ALA A 468 -21.23 15.23 -14.51
CA ALA A 468 -22.19 14.61 -13.60
C ALA A 468 -22.17 13.06 -13.63
N PHE A 469 -21.26 12.45 -14.36
CA PHE A 469 -21.13 10.99 -14.38
C PHE A 469 -20.66 10.47 -13.02
N ARG A 470 -21.14 9.26 -12.67
CA ARG A 470 -20.81 8.58 -11.41
C ARG A 470 -20.41 7.13 -11.61
N TYR A 471 -20.77 6.51 -12.72
CA TYR A 471 -20.56 5.09 -12.96
C TYR A 471 -19.88 4.86 -14.29
N VAL A 472 -18.95 3.89 -14.29
CA VAL A 472 -18.37 3.30 -15.49
C VAL A 472 -18.79 1.83 -15.55
N ARG A 473 -19.11 1.37 -16.74
CA ARG A 473 -19.35 -0.05 -17.01
C ARG A 473 -18.59 -0.47 -18.27
N TRP A 474 -17.80 -1.51 -18.14
CA TRP A 474 -17.12 -2.14 -19.28
C TRP A 474 -18.11 -3.02 -20.02
N ILE A 475 -18.08 -2.98 -21.35
CA ILE A 475 -18.89 -3.87 -22.19
C ILE A 475 -18.10 -5.18 -22.29
N GLU A 476 -18.58 -6.22 -21.59
CA GLU A 476 -17.96 -7.55 -21.65
C GLU A 476 -18.35 -8.30 -22.92
N SER A 477 -19.62 -8.22 -23.29
CA SER A 477 -20.14 -8.80 -24.53
C SER A 477 -21.41 -8.05 -24.99
N TYR A 478 -21.64 -8.06 -26.30
CA TYR A 478 -22.85 -7.60 -26.91
C TYR A 478 -23.03 -8.27 -28.26
N ASP A 479 -24.20 -8.88 -28.51
CA ASP A 479 -24.51 -9.57 -29.77
C ASP A 479 -24.85 -8.64 -30.93
N GLY A 480 -25.06 -7.36 -30.64
CA GLY A 480 -25.43 -6.33 -31.61
C GLY A 480 -24.27 -5.43 -32.03
N ASP A 481 -24.61 -4.39 -32.78
CA ASP A 481 -23.68 -3.36 -33.20
C ASP A 481 -23.46 -2.37 -32.04
N ILE A 482 -22.26 -2.32 -31.46
CA ILE A 482 -21.92 -1.44 -30.35
C ILE A 482 -22.14 0.05 -30.69
N ASP A 483 -22.01 0.42 -31.97
CA ASP A 483 -22.26 1.79 -32.43
C ASP A 483 -23.75 2.17 -32.40
N LYS A 484 -24.66 1.21 -32.29
CA LYS A 484 -26.10 1.37 -32.27
C LYS A 484 -26.77 1.07 -30.93
N LEU A 485 -25.95 1.03 -29.83
CA LEU A 485 -26.49 0.86 -28.49
C LEU A 485 -27.58 1.91 -28.19
N ASN A 486 -28.71 1.43 -27.68
CA ASN A 486 -29.80 2.30 -27.21
C ASN A 486 -29.48 2.79 -25.79
N LEU A 487 -29.03 4.03 -25.69
CA LEU A 487 -28.63 4.65 -24.44
C LEU A 487 -29.48 5.85 -24.13
N THR A 488 -29.62 6.19 -22.87
CA THR A 488 -30.23 7.43 -22.41
C THR A 488 -29.37 8.64 -22.79
N SER A 489 -29.95 9.82 -22.87
CA SER A 489 -29.22 11.06 -23.24
C SER A 489 -28.16 11.47 -22.24
N ASP A 490 -28.22 10.96 -21.00
CA ASP A 490 -27.28 11.18 -19.89
C ASP A 490 -26.23 10.07 -19.75
N ALA A 491 -26.25 9.06 -20.63
CA ALA A 491 -25.23 8.05 -20.76
C ALA A 491 -24.34 8.32 -21.99
N LYS A 492 -23.10 7.93 -21.92
CA LYS A 492 -22.15 8.17 -23.01
C LYS A 492 -21.24 6.96 -23.22
N ARG A 493 -21.13 6.51 -24.48
CA ARG A 493 -20.14 5.53 -24.87
C ARG A 493 -18.78 6.18 -25.02
N VAL A 494 -17.76 5.54 -24.46
CA VAL A 494 -16.37 6.00 -24.50
C VAL A 494 -15.44 4.81 -24.66
N LYS A 495 -14.19 5.07 -24.99
CA LYS A 495 -13.10 4.09 -24.95
C LYS A 495 -12.09 4.43 -23.89
N ASP A 496 -11.59 3.43 -23.19
CA ASP A 496 -10.48 3.63 -22.26
C ASP A 496 -9.13 3.76 -22.96
N PHE A 497 -8.08 3.82 -22.17
CA PHE A 497 -6.72 3.96 -22.67
C PHE A 497 -6.21 2.73 -23.46
N LYS A 498 -6.84 1.57 -23.26
CA LYS A 498 -6.58 0.30 -23.98
C LYS A 498 -7.53 0.07 -25.17
N ASP A 499 -8.26 1.11 -25.58
CA ASP A 499 -9.28 1.07 -26.64
C ASP A 499 -10.46 0.11 -26.39
N ARG A 500 -10.70 -0.29 -25.12
CA ARG A 500 -11.87 -1.08 -24.73
C ARG A 500 -13.12 -0.19 -24.71
N ASP A 501 -14.24 -0.73 -25.14
CA ASP A 501 -15.52 -0.02 -25.13
C ASP A 501 -16.16 -0.04 -23.74
N LEU A 502 -16.62 1.14 -23.30
CA LEU A 502 -17.27 1.37 -22.01
C LEU A 502 -18.44 2.33 -22.17
N ILE A 503 -19.30 2.33 -21.17
CA ILE A 503 -20.36 3.31 -21.03
C ILE A 503 -20.20 4.01 -19.68
N ILE A 504 -20.26 5.34 -19.68
CA ILE A 504 -20.33 6.16 -18.47
C ILE A 504 -21.75 6.64 -18.26
N PHE A 505 -22.24 6.55 -17.02
CA PHE A 505 -23.62 6.85 -16.63
C PHE A 505 -23.65 7.87 -15.50
N GLN A 506 -24.73 8.67 -15.46
CA GLN A 506 -24.96 9.60 -14.36
C GLN A 506 -25.67 8.94 -13.17
N ASN A 507 -26.45 7.88 -13.41
CA ASN A 507 -27.27 7.22 -12.40
C ASN A 507 -27.51 5.74 -12.74
N ASP A 508 -27.99 4.97 -11.76
CA ASP A 508 -28.30 3.54 -11.91
C ASP A 508 -29.46 3.27 -12.88
N TRP A 509 -30.40 4.21 -13.02
CA TRP A 509 -31.51 4.08 -13.96
C TRP A 509 -31.01 3.97 -15.40
N GLY A 510 -29.99 4.76 -15.77
CA GLY A 510 -29.37 4.68 -17.09
C GLY A 510 -28.70 3.32 -17.35
N ILE A 511 -28.11 2.70 -16.32
CA ILE A 511 -27.53 1.34 -16.42
C ILE A 511 -28.64 0.32 -16.71
N ASN A 512 -29.70 0.33 -15.91
CA ASN A 512 -30.84 -0.58 -16.08
C ASN A 512 -31.50 -0.39 -17.43
N TRP A 513 -31.70 0.86 -17.87
CA TRP A 513 -32.21 1.16 -19.20
C TRP A 513 -31.37 0.53 -20.31
N ALA A 514 -30.06 0.68 -20.24
CA ALA A 514 -29.15 0.12 -21.24
C ALA A 514 -29.22 -1.42 -21.29
N LEU A 515 -29.34 -2.09 -20.15
CA LEU A 515 -29.50 -3.55 -20.08
C LEU A 515 -30.83 -4.02 -20.64
N ASP A 516 -31.93 -3.31 -20.32
CA ASP A 516 -33.30 -3.67 -20.75
C ASP A 516 -33.53 -3.46 -22.27
N HIS A 517 -32.88 -2.46 -22.87
CA HIS A 517 -33.11 -2.05 -24.26
C HIS A 517 -32.04 -2.56 -25.25
N ASN A 518 -31.02 -3.29 -24.77
CA ASN A 518 -29.96 -3.88 -25.61
C ASN A 518 -29.82 -5.36 -25.26
N LYS A 519 -30.60 -6.20 -25.93
CA LYS A 519 -30.59 -7.65 -25.66
C LYS A 519 -29.21 -8.25 -25.90
N GLY A 520 -28.71 -9.01 -24.92
CA GLY A 520 -27.38 -9.64 -24.96
C GLY A 520 -26.22 -8.72 -24.52
N LEU A 521 -26.52 -7.48 -24.08
CA LEU A 521 -25.51 -6.60 -23.49
C LEU A 521 -25.15 -7.08 -22.09
N VAL A 522 -23.85 -7.33 -21.85
CA VAL A 522 -23.30 -7.66 -20.54
C VAL A 522 -22.33 -6.55 -20.11
N LEU A 523 -22.60 -5.99 -18.94
CA LEU A 523 -21.82 -4.90 -18.37
C LEU A 523 -21.15 -5.32 -17.06
N SER A 524 -19.88 -4.96 -16.88
CA SER A 524 -19.11 -5.17 -15.65
C SER A 524 -18.79 -3.85 -14.96
N GLY A 525 -18.82 -3.85 -13.62
CA GLY A 525 -18.36 -2.72 -12.78
C GLY A 525 -16.85 -2.70 -12.56
N VAL A 526 -16.15 -3.75 -12.98
CA VAL A 526 -14.69 -3.89 -12.82
C VAL A 526 -14.08 -4.17 -14.18
N GLY A 527 -13.06 -3.42 -14.53
CA GLY A 527 -12.29 -3.70 -15.74
C GLY A 527 -11.42 -4.93 -15.54
N LYS A 528 -11.67 -6.00 -16.31
CA LYS A 528 -10.78 -7.16 -16.31
C LYS A 528 -9.40 -6.73 -16.80
N SER A 529 -8.35 -7.22 -16.16
CA SER A 529 -7.01 -7.20 -16.74
C SER A 529 -7.02 -8.09 -17.98
N ASP A 530 -6.29 -7.70 -19.00
CA ASP A 530 -6.22 -8.43 -20.28
C ASP A 530 -6.00 -9.93 -20.04
N GLU A 531 -6.91 -10.77 -20.54
CA GLU A 531 -6.75 -12.22 -20.62
C GLU A 531 -5.60 -12.63 -21.55
#